data_ebbe0c6fc68c889181ee3e894b8855f4
#
_entry.id   ebbe0c6fc68c889181ee3e894b8855f4
#
_cell.length_a   1.000
_cell.length_b   1.000
_cell.length_c   1.000
_cell.angle_alpha   90.00
_cell.angle_beta   90.00
_cell.angle_gamma   90.00
#
_symmetry.space_group_name_H-M   'P 1'
#
loop_
_entity.id
_entity.type
_entity.pdbx_description
1 polymer ?
#
loop_
_entity_poly.entity_id
_entity_poly.type
_entity_poly.pdbx_seq_one_letter_code
_entity_poly.pdbx_strand_id
1 'polypeptide(L)'
;MPIIKFQDYTQAMTPIERYQKHYMLFDYWNDELMGGLQSKPINTKQLRAVSKESLAELETLKSLIADDLAASIEPWLETRKRIDRQLRAGNLSETGANGIWRELEQQTRVFQRDFFWRDVQDRLKPQPAPAVQEPAAR
;
A
#
# COMPACT_ATOMS: atom_id res chain seq x y z
N MET A 1 29.73 -11.91 -9.62
CA MET A 1 29.93 -10.72 -9.08
C MET A 1 28.85 -9.75 -9.28
N PRO A 2 28.58 -9.35 -10.48
CA PRO A 2 27.56 -8.37 -10.73
C PRO A 2 26.22 -8.77 -10.18
N ILE A 3 25.94 -10.02 -10.16
CA ILE A 3 24.69 -10.50 -9.67
C ILE A 3 24.47 -10.17 -8.24
N ILE A 4 25.50 -10.27 -7.48
CA ILE A 4 25.44 -9.98 -6.09
C ILE A 4 25.07 -8.56 -5.86
N LYS A 5 25.50 -7.69 -6.73
CA LYS A 5 25.23 -6.31 -6.56
C LYS A 5 23.78 -5.96 -6.65
N PHE A 6 23.02 -6.70 -7.42
CA PHE A 6 21.61 -6.41 -7.55
C PHE A 6 20.91 -6.62 -6.22
N GLN A 7 21.19 -7.70 -5.55
CA GLN A 7 20.60 -7.94 -4.25
C GLN A 7 21.11 -6.98 -3.21
N ASP A 8 22.41 -6.69 -3.27
CA ASP A 8 22.96 -5.75 -2.32
C ASP A 8 22.34 -4.39 -2.48
N TYR A 9 22.09 -4.02 -3.71
CA TYR A 9 21.50 -2.74 -4.01
C TYR A 9 20.13 -2.62 -3.37
N THR A 10 19.33 -3.65 -3.48
CA THR A 10 18.02 -3.66 -2.86
C THR A 10 18.11 -3.58 -1.35
N GLN A 11 19.06 -4.32 -0.78
CA GLN A 11 19.20 -4.33 0.66
C GLN A 11 19.79 -3.03 1.19
N ALA A 12 20.39 -2.24 0.33
CA ALA A 12 20.98 -0.99 0.77
C ALA A 12 19.99 0.17 0.80
N MET A 13 18.75 -0.09 0.49
CA MET A 13 17.76 0.98 0.56
C MET A 13 17.67 1.58 1.95
N THR A 14 17.65 2.91 2.00
CA THR A 14 17.41 3.59 3.27
C THR A 14 15.94 3.48 3.64
N PRO A 15 15.59 3.74 4.89
CA PRO A 15 14.18 3.69 5.30
C PRO A 15 13.31 4.61 4.47
N ILE A 16 13.77 5.82 4.15
CA ILE A 16 12.97 6.73 3.37
C ILE A 16 12.81 6.23 1.93
N GLU A 17 13.85 5.65 1.35
CA GLU A 17 13.74 5.10 0.01
C GLU A 17 12.75 3.95 -0.04
N ARG A 18 12.75 3.12 1.00
CA ARG A 18 11.82 2.01 1.09
C ARG A 18 10.39 2.51 1.22
N TYR A 19 10.19 3.54 2.04
CA TYR A 19 8.88 4.12 2.21
C TYR A 19 8.40 4.74 0.89
N GLN A 20 9.27 5.47 0.20
CA GLN A 20 8.92 6.07 -1.09
C GLN A 20 8.51 5.01 -2.10
N LYS A 21 9.24 3.91 -2.14
CA LYS A 21 8.93 2.83 -3.08
C LYS A 21 7.52 2.29 -2.83
N HIS A 22 7.21 1.98 -1.57
CA HIS A 22 5.91 1.39 -1.26
C HIS A 22 4.80 2.42 -1.34
N TYR A 23 5.10 3.67 -1.06
CA TYR A 23 4.12 4.74 -1.25
C TYR A 23 3.72 4.83 -2.72
N MET A 24 4.70 4.79 -3.63
CA MET A 24 4.43 4.86 -5.05
C MET A 24 3.67 3.64 -5.54
N LEU A 25 4.00 2.46 -5.01
CA LEU A 25 3.27 1.26 -5.38
C LEU A 25 1.83 1.30 -4.87
N PHE A 26 1.63 1.79 -3.65
CA PHE A 26 0.28 1.95 -3.13
C PHE A 26 -0.52 2.91 -4.00
N ASP A 27 0.09 4.04 -4.36
CA ASP A 27 -0.57 5.04 -5.18
C ASP A 27 -0.98 4.45 -6.52
N TYR A 28 -0.10 3.68 -7.13
CA TYR A 28 -0.39 3.02 -8.39
C TYR A 28 -1.57 2.05 -8.28
N TRP A 29 -1.53 1.15 -7.30
CA TRP A 29 -2.61 0.17 -7.17
C TRP A 29 -3.92 0.83 -6.75
N ASN A 30 -3.84 1.88 -5.95
CA ASN A 30 -5.02 2.62 -5.54
C ASN A 30 -5.69 3.29 -6.75
N ASP A 31 -4.88 3.87 -7.64
CA ASP A 31 -5.41 4.47 -8.85
C ASP A 31 -6.07 3.43 -9.74
N GLU A 32 -5.45 2.25 -9.85
CA GLU A 32 -6.02 1.17 -10.64
C GLU A 32 -7.35 0.69 -10.04
N LEU A 33 -7.42 0.62 -8.73
CA LEU A 33 -8.66 0.23 -8.06
C LEU A 33 -9.75 1.26 -8.31
N MET A 34 -9.44 2.53 -8.12
CA MET A 34 -10.42 3.59 -8.28
C MET A 34 -10.89 3.70 -9.73
N GLY A 35 -9.97 3.56 -10.67
CA GLY A 35 -10.35 3.58 -12.08
C GLY A 35 -11.24 2.40 -12.44
N GLY A 36 -10.94 1.24 -11.88
CA GLY A 36 -11.75 0.05 -12.13
C GLY A 36 -13.14 0.15 -11.55
N LEU A 37 -13.31 0.87 -10.45
CA LEU A 37 -14.63 1.06 -9.85
C LEU A 37 -15.52 1.94 -10.73
N GLN A 38 -14.92 2.73 -11.60
CA GLN A 38 -15.66 3.61 -12.50
C GLN A 38 -15.77 3.05 -13.91
N SER A 39 -15.16 1.91 -14.19
CA SER A 39 -15.22 1.38 -15.55
C SER A 39 -16.57 0.75 -15.82
N LYS A 40 -16.93 0.68 -17.10
CA LYS A 40 -18.21 0.11 -17.53
C LYS A 40 -17.95 -0.78 -18.72
N PRO A 41 -18.19 -2.08 -18.57
CA PRO A 41 -18.72 -2.74 -17.38
C PRO A 41 -17.62 -2.90 -16.33
N ILE A 42 -18.05 -3.16 -15.11
CA ILE A 42 -17.13 -3.39 -14.00
C ILE A 42 -16.51 -4.77 -14.15
N ASN A 43 -15.18 -4.82 -14.05
CA ASN A 43 -14.47 -6.09 -14.08
C ASN A 43 -14.14 -6.50 -12.65
N THR A 44 -15.01 -7.28 -12.04
CA THR A 44 -14.88 -7.65 -10.64
C THR A 44 -13.62 -8.43 -10.36
N LYS A 45 -13.22 -9.30 -11.29
CA LYS A 45 -12.01 -10.08 -11.11
C LYS A 45 -10.79 -9.19 -11.00
N GLN A 46 -10.71 -8.18 -11.87
CA GLN A 46 -9.58 -7.26 -11.81
C GLN A 46 -9.64 -6.42 -10.55
N LEU A 47 -10.83 -5.99 -10.14
CA LEU A 47 -10.97 -5.21 -8.92
C LEU A 47 -10.47 -5.98 -7.71
N ARG A 48 -10.78 -7.27 -7.64
CA ARG A 48 -10.30 -8.09 -6.53
C ARG A 48 -8.78 -8.15 -6.51
N ALA A 49 -8.18 -8.30 -7.68
CA ALA A 49 -6.73 -8.39 -7.76
C ALA A 49 -6.05 -7.10 -7.32
N VAL A 50 -6.52 -5.95 -7.84
CA VAL A 50 -5.87 -4.69 -7.50
C VAL A 50 -6.19 -4.26 -6.07
N SER A 51 -7.35 -4.64 -5.54
CA SER A 51 -7.68 -4.36 -4.15
C SER A 51 -6.70 -5.08 -3.22
N LYS A 52 -6.41 -6.32 -3.53
CA LYS A 52 -5.46 -7.09 -2.74
C LYS A 52 -4.08 -6.46 -2.74
N GLU A 53 -3.63 -6.00 -3.91
CA GLU A 53 -2.33 -5.37 -4.01
C GLU A 53 -2.28 -4.06 -3.24
N SER A 54 -3.31 -3.23 -3.35
CA SER A 54 -3.32 -1.95 -2.65
C SER A 54 -3.35 -2.16 -1.13
N LEU A 55 -4.09 -3.17 -0.68
CA LEU A 55 -4.15 -3.47 0.74
C LEU A 55 -2.77 -3.94 1.25
N ALA A 56 -2.10 -4.78 0.50
CA ALA A 56 -0.78 -5.27 0.88
C ALA A 56 0.23 -4.12 0.98
N GLU A 57 0.17 -3.17 0.06
CA GLU A 57 1.09 -2.05 0.10
C GLU A 57 0.79 -1.15 1.29
N LEU A 58 -0.48 -0.94 1.62
CA LEU A 58 -0.82 -0.13 2.77
C LEU A 58 -0.35 -0.79 4.07
N GLU A 59 -0.46 -2.11 4.16
CA GLU A 59 0.06 -2.84 5.32
C GLU A 59 1.57 -2.71 5.42
N THR A 60 2.25 -2.74 4.29
CA THR A 60 3.70 -2.56 4.27
C THR A 60 4.06 -1.16 4.76
N LEU A 61 3.37 -0.14 4.25
CA LEU A 61 3.63 1.24 4.68
C LEU A 61 3.43 1.38 6.19
N LYS A 62 2.39 0.77 6.72
CA LYS A 62 2.15 0.82 8.15
C LYS A 62 3.33 0.23 8.93
N SER A 63 3.93 -0.83 8.41
CA SER A 63 5.03 -1.48 9.10
C SER A 63 6.31 -0.67 9.10
N LEU A 64 6.39 0.36 8.26
CA LEU A 64 7.61 1.14 8.10
C LEU A 64 7.64 2.41 8.95
N ILE A 65 6.56 2.75 9.63
CA ILE A 65 6.46 4.00 10.38
C ILE A 65 6.33 3.73 11.88
N ALA A 66 6.58 4.77 12.67
CA ALA A 66 6.52 4.66 14.12
C ALA A 66 5.14 4.19 14.58
N ASP A 67 5.12 3.45 15.69
CA ASP A 67 3.91 2.78 16.15
C ASP A 67 2.73 3.71 16.38
N ASP A 68 2.95 4.88 16.94
CA ASP A 68 1.86 5.81 17.19
C ASP A 68 1.29 6.34 15.87
N LEU A 69 2.14 6.54 14.89
CA LEU A 69 1.68 6.99 13.58
C LEU A 69 1.00 5.83 12.85
N ALA A 70 1.54 4.62 13.01
CA ALA A 70 0.95 3.44 12.39
C ALA A 70 -0.47 3.20 12.89
N ALA A 71 -0.74 3.52 14.16
CA ALA A 71 -2.06 3.33 14.73
C ALA A 71 -3.12 4.15 13.99
N SER A 72 -2.75 5.28 13.42
CA SER A 72 -3.71 6.10 12.70
C SER A 72 -4.05 5.52 11.32
N ILE A 73 -3.25 4.58 10.82
CA ILE A 73 -3.56 3.90 9.58
C ILE A 73 -4.52 2.73 9.79
N GLU A 74 -4.60 2.23 11.03
CA GLU A 74 -5.41 1.05 11.32
C GLU A 74 -6.87 1.17 10.86
N PRO A 75 -7.59 2.27 11.10
CA PRO A 75 -8.96 2.38 10.62
C PRO A 75 -9.04 2.31 9.10
N TRP A 76 -8.03 2.81 8.41
CA TRP A 76 -8.02 2.78 6.96
C TRP A 76 -7.80 1.36 6.45
N LEU A 77 -6.97 0.59 7.15
CA LEU A 77 -6.79 -0.81 6.81
C LEU A 77 -8.08 -1.58 7.00
N GLU A 78 -8.81 -1.30 8.08
CA GLU A 78 -10.07 -1.98 8.32
C GLU A 78 -11.09 -1.67 7.23
N THR A 79 -11.14 -0.42 6.80
CA THR A 79 -12.01 -0.04 5.68
C THR A 79 -11.63 -0.79 4.42
N ARG A 80 -10.35 -0.89 4.13
CA ARG A 80 -9.91 -1.58 2.93
C ARG A 80 -10.15 -3.08 3.00
N LYS A 81 -10.03 -3.67 4.17
CA LYS A 81 -10.34 -5.09 4.35
C LYS A 81 -11.82 -5.33 4.12
N ARG A 82 -12.67 -4.42 4.61
CA ARG A 82 -14.10 -4.54 4.40
C ARG A 82 -14.44 -4.43 2.92
N ILE A 83 -13.82 -3.48 2.23
CA ILE A 83 -14.04 -3.32 0.80
C ILE A 83 -13.57 -4.56 0.04
N ASP A 84 -12.43 -5.10 0.42
CA ASP A 84 -11.91 -6.31 -0.21
C ASP A 84 -12.91 -7.46 -0.07
N ARG A 85 -13.51 -7.61 1.10
CA ARG A 85 -14.54 -8.63 1.31
C ARG A 85 -15.76 -8.39 0.43
N GLN A 86 -16.17 -7.12 0.29
CA GLN A 86 -17.29 -6.80 -0.58
C GLN A 86 -17.02 -7.17 -2.04
N LEU A 87 -15.81 -6.91 -2.49
CA LEU A 87 -15.44 -7.23 -3.85
C LEU A 87 -15.39 -8.73 -4.06
N ARG A 88 -15.00 -9.48 -3.05
CA ARG A 88 -14.98 -10.93 -3.15
C ARG A 88 -16.36 -11.54 -3.16
N ALA A 89 -17.33 -10.85 -2.59
CA ALA A 89 -18.70 -11.36 -2.58
C ALA A 89 -19.30 -11.39 -4.00
N GLY A 90 -18.77 -10.56 -4.89
CA GLY A 90 -19.05 -10.75 -6.30
C GLY A 90 -20.26 -10.02 -6.87
N ASN A 91 -21.10 -9.44 -6.09
CA ASN A 91 -22.32 -8.81 -6.58
C ASN A 91 -22.25 -7.30 -6.51
N LEU A 92 -21.25 -6.74 -7.16
CA LEU A 92 -21.05 -5.31 -7.08
C LEU A 92 -21.90 -4.58 -8.13
N SER A 93 -22.82 -3.76 -7.66
CA SER A 93 -23.61 -2.91 -8.56
C SER A 93 -22.87 -1.61 -8.83
N GLU A 94 -23.36 -0.86 -9.82
CA GLU A 94 -22.78 0.44 -10.09
C GLU A 94 -22.92 1.37 -8.90
N THR A 95 -24.06 1.33 -8.24
CA THR A 95 -24.28 2.14 -7.04
C THR A 95 -23.31 1.75 -5.94
N GLY A 96 -23.11 0.45 -5.75
CA GLY A 96 -22.16 -0.03 -4.76
C GLY A 96 -20.74 0.39 -5.10
N ALA A 97 -20.36 0.31 -6.37
CA ALA A 97 -19.05 0.72 -6.82
C ALA A 97 -18.83 2.21 -6.58
N ASN A 98 -19.84 3.03 -6.85
CA ASN A 98 -19.75 4.47 -6.61
C ASN A 98 -19.56 4.78 -5.14
N GLY A 99 -20.27 4.06 -4.28
CA GLY A 99 -20.12 4.25 -2.84
C GLY A 99 -18.72 3.93 -2.36
N ILE A 100 -18.16 2.84 -2.86
CA ILE A 100 -16.80 2.46 -2.52
C ILE A 100 -15.83 3.51 -3.05
N TRP A 101 -16.05 3.97 -4.29
CA TRP A 101 -15.17 4.96 -4.89
C TRP A 101 -15.10 6.23 -4.05
N ARG A 102 -16.27 6.71 -3.58
CA ARG A 102 -16.31 7.93 -2.76
C ARG A 102 -15.56 7.75 -1.46
N GLU A 103 -15.75 6.61 -0.84
CA GLU A 103 -15.08 6.30 0.42
C GLU A 103 -13.57 6.26 0.23
N LEU A 104 -13.11 5.62 -0.84
CA LEU A 104 -11.69 5.52 -1.11
C LEU A 104 -11.11 6.87 -1.52
N GLU A 105 -11.88 7.67 -2.23
CA GLU A 105 -11.39 8.97 -2.65
C GLU A 105 -11.13 9.87 -1.46
N GLN A 106 -12.04 9.88 -0.51
CA GLN A 106 -11.85 10.66 0.68
C GLN A 106 -10.68 10.14 1.52
N GLN A 107 -10.57 8.83 1.66
CA GLN A 107 -9.47 8.23 2.39
C GLN A 107 -8.14 8.56 1.73
N THR A 108 -8.09 8.49 0.41
CA THR A 108 -6.88 8.76 -0.35
C THR A 108 -6.40 10.20 -0.14
N ARG A 109 -7.33 11.15 -0.14
CA ARG A 109 -6.96 12.55 0.07
C ARG A 109 -6.30 12.75 1.43
N VAL A 110 -6.89 12.15 2.46
CA VAL A 110 -6.33 12.29 3.81
C VAL A 110 -4.99 11.60 3.88
N PHE A 111 -4.88 10.42 3.28
CA PHE A 111 -3.64 9.67 3.28
C PHE A 111 -2.53 10.47 2.60
N GLN A 112 -2.80 11.02 1.43
CA GLN A 112 -1.80 11.79 0.70
C GLN A 112 -1.38 13.04 1.46
N ARG A 113 -2.30 13.65 2.18
CA ARG A 113 -1.99 14.83 2.96
C ARG A 113 -1.12 14.51 4.17
N ASP A 114 -1.45 13.44 4.88
CA ASP A 114 -0.84 13.16 6.17
C ASP A 114 0.32 12.16 6.13
N PHE A 115 0.41 11.37 5.07
CA PHE A 115 1.39 10.29 5.00
C PHE A 115 2.32 10.37 3.80
N PHE A 116 2.35 11.52 3.13
CA PHE A 116 3.30 11.73 2.05
C PHE A 116 4.71 11.56 2.64
N TRP A 117 5.60 10.95 1.88
CA TRP A 117 6.89 10.55 2.42
C TRP A 117 7.69 11.69 3.05
N ARG A 118 7.55 12.92 2.56
CA ARG A 118 8.25 14.05 3.15
C ARG A 118 7.78 14.32 4.56
N ASP A 119 6.51 14.08 4.83
CA ASP A 119 5.92 14.41 6.11
C ASP A 119 6.18 13.35 7.16
N VAL A 120 6.57 12.14 6.76
CA VAL A 120 6.80 11.06 7.70
C VAL A 120 8.26 10.64 7.79
N GLN A 121 9.14 11.31 7.05
CA GLN A 121 10.53 10.86 6.97
C GLN A 121 11.23 10.80 8.33
N ASP A 122 10.81 11.63 9.27
CA ASP A 122 11.40 11.64 10.61
C ASP A 122 10.70 10.65 11.54
N ARG A 123 9.71 9.94 11.05
CA ARG A 123 8.93 9.02 11.85
C ARG A 123 9.03 7.58 11.34
N LEU A 124 10.05 7.28 10.55
CA LEU A 124 10.21 5.94 10.00
C LEU A 124 10.94 5.04 10.97
N LYS A 125 10.55 3.78 10.99
CA LYS A 125 11.25 2.79 11.80
C LYS A 125 12.59 2.49 11.17
N PRO A 126 13.63 2.28 11.97
CA PRO A 126 14.91 1.86 11.42
C PRO A 126 14.73 0.49 10.80
N GLN A 127 15.31 0.32 9.63
CA GLN A 127 15.26 -0.98 8.99
C GLN A 127 16.40 -1.85 9.49
N PRO A 128 16.18 -3.15 9.57
CA PRO A 128 17.25 -4.05 9.98
C PRO A 128 18.40 -3.92 9.01
N ALA A 129 19.59 -3.95 9.54
CA ALA A 129 20.75 -3.84 8.70
C ALA A 129 20.81 -5.03 7.76
N PRO A 130 21.18 -4.80 6.54
CA PRO A 130 21.25 -5.86 5.57
C PRO A 130 22.21 -6.94 6.01
N ALA A 131 23.19 -6.56 6.75
CA ALA A 131 24.15 -7.50 7.24
C ALA A 131 23.54 -8.59 8.04
N VAL A 132 22.41 -8.33 8.58
CA VAL A 132 21.74 -9.33 9.35
C VAL A 132 21.48 -10.54 8.53
N GLN A 133 21.24 -10.35 7.30
CA GLN A 133 20.96 -11.46 6.47
C GLN A 133 22.23 -12.08 5.95
N GLU A 134 23.29 -11.34 6.03
CA GLU A 134 24.49 -11.81 5.57
C GLU A 134 24.93 -13.05 6.16
N PRO A 135 24.77 -13.19 7.41
CA PRO A 135 25.24 -14.36 8.07
C PRO A 135 24.76 -15.54 7.36
N ALA A 136 23.64 -15.41 6.85
CA ALA A 136 23.09 -16.54 6.19
C ALA A 136 23.89 -16.90 4.98
N ALA A 137 24.56 -15.96 4.49
CA ALA A 137 25.26 -16.20 3.30
C ALA A 137 26.50 -17.01 3.51
N ARG A 138 26.91 -17.17 4.73
CA ARG A 138 28.08 -17.88 4.97
C ARG A 138 27.92 -19.30 5.16
#